data_29eb630649a46da3afc3982ab3a8eefd
#
_entry.id   29eb630649a46da3afc3982ab3a8eefd
#
_cell.length_a   1.000
_cell.length_b   1.000
_cell.length_c   1.000
_cell.angle_alpha   90.00
_cell.angle_beta   90.00
_cell.angle_gamma   90.00
#
_symmetry.space_group_name_H-M   'P 1'
#
loop_
_entity.id
_entity.type
_entity.pdbx_description
1 polymer ?
#
loop_
_entity_poly.entity_id
_entity_poly.type
_entity_poly.pdbx_seq_one_letter_code
_entity_poly.pdbx_strand_id
1 'polypeptide(L)'
;EGKIIEKIQEVGFSYDGIIINAAGFTHTSIAIRDAISSITSPCLEVHISNILSREEFRKNSYLSEVSVGIISGLGMKGYELAIQYFISK
;
A
#
# COMPACT_ATOMS: atom_id res chain seq x y z
N GLU A 1 11.30 -8.12 -0.80
CA GLU A 1 10.98 -7.07 -1.81
C GLU A 1 10.61 -7.68 -3.15
N GLY A 2 11.42 -8.59 -3.66
CA GLY A 2 11.14 -9.24 -4.93
C GLY A 2 9.83 -10.03 -4.95
N LYS A 3 9.48 -10.69 -3.86
CA LYS A 3 8.23 -11.45 -3.75
C LYS A 3 7.00 -10.53 -3.75
N ILE A 4 7.11 -9.36 -3.16
CA ILE A 4 6.03 -8.37 -3.17
C ILE A 4 5.82 -7.88 -4.60
N ILE A 5 6.90 -7.59 -5.30
CA ILE A 5 6.85 -7.14 -6.70
C ILE A 5 6.22 -8.20 -7.59
N GLU A 6 6.64 -9.45 -7.44
CA GLU A 6 6.06 -10.57 -8.19
C GLU A 6 4.56 -10.70 -7.97
N LYS A 7 4.11 -10.57 -6.72
CA LYS A 7 2.70 -10.67 -6.40
C LYS A 7 1.91 -9.50 -7.00
N ILE A 8 2.44 -8.30 -6.95
CA ILE A 8 1.81 -7.12 -7.56
C ILE A 8 1.63 -7.35 -9.06
N GLN A 9 2.67 -7.84 -9.73
CA GLN A 9 2.61 -8.12 -11.16
C GLN A 9 1.61 -9.23 -11.49
N GLU A 10 1.52 -10.24 -10.62
CA GLU A 10 0.61 -11.36 -10.81
C GLU A 10 -0.86 -10.92 -10.71
N VAL A 11 -1.20 -10.07 -9.72
CA VAL A 11 -2.59 -9.71 -9.44
C VAL A 11 -2.99 -8.34 -9.99
N GLY A 12 -2.05 -7.59 -10.51
CA GLY A 12 -2.23 -6.15 -10.80
C GLY A 12 -3.21 -5.80 -11.91
N PHE A 13 -3.68 -6.77 -12.68
CA PHE A 13 -4.55 -6.51 -13.82
C PHE A 13 -5.91 -7.21 -13.75
N SER A 14 -6.15 -7.97 -12.69
CA SER A 14 -7.32 -8.86 -12.64
C SER A 14 -8.18 -8.72 -11.38
N TYR A 15 -7.81 -7.87 -10.44
CA TYR A 15 -8.56 -7.69 -9.20
C TYR A 15 -9.12 -6.27 -9.11
N ASP A 16 -10.21 -6.12 -8.34
CA ASP A 16 -10.88 -4.83 -8.16
C ASP A 16 -10.07 -3.89 -7.27
N GLY A 17 -9.14 -4.41 -6.49
CA GLY A 17 -8.28 -3.59 -5.64
C GLY A 17 -7.23 -4.43 -4.94
N ILE A 18 -6.17 -3.75 -4.53
CA ILE A 18 -5.05 -4.36 -3.79
C ILE A 18 -4.87 -3.55 -2.51
N ILE A 19 -4.76 -4.25 -1.38
CA ILE A 19 -4.44 -3.63 -0.10
C ILE A 19 -3.01 -4.02 0.22
N ILE A 20 -2.14 -3.04 0.42
CA ILE A 20 -0.72 -3.30 0.63
C ILE A 20 -0.22 -2.69 1.93
N ASN A 21 0.51 -3.51 2.71
CA ASN A 21 1.33 -3.05 3.81
C ASN A 21 2.75 -3.55 3.53
N ALA A 22 3.57 -2.69 2.96
CA ALA A 22 4.93 -3.04 2.58
C ALA A 22 5.92 -2.86 3.75
N ALA A 23 5.42 -2.50 4.93
CA ALA A 23 6.23 -2.32 6.15
C ALA A 23 7.40 -1.36 5.86
N GLY A 24 8.63 -1.75 6.22
CA GLY A 24 9.80 -0.90 6.02
C GLY A 24 10.08 -0.53 4.57
N PHE A 25 9.69 -1.38 3.63
CA PHE A 25 9.89 -1.10 2.21
C PHE A 25 9.10 0.11 1.72
N THR A 26 8.05 0.51 2.44
CA THR A 26 7.29 1.74 2.16
C THR A 26 8.21 2.96 2.06
N HIS A 27 9.25 2.97 2.86
CA HIS A 27 10.14 4.14 3.02
C HIS A 27 11.42 4.02 2.20
N THR A 28 11.64 2.91 1.51
CA THR A 28 12.91 2.64 0.82
C THR A 28 12.76 2.12 -0.60
N SER A 29 11.63 1.47 -0.95
CA SER A 29 11.57 0.72 -2.20
C SER A 29 10.94 1.51 -3.35
N ILE A 30 11.76 2.02 -4.20
CA ILE A 30 11.33 2.60 -5.48
C ILE A 30 10.84 1.49 -6.41
N ALA A 31 11.42 0.28 -6.29
CA ALA A 31 11.02 -0.86 -7.12
C ALA A 31 9.57 -1.28 -6.87
N ILE A 32 9.13 -1.30 -5.60
CA ILE A 32 7.72 -1.59 -5.27
C ILE A 32 6.82 -0.46 -5.78
N ARG A 33 7.23 0.80 -5.60
CA ARG A 33 6.51 1.95 -6.14
C ARG A 33 6.29 1.82 -7.64
N ASP A 34 7.33 1.48 -8.38
CA ASP A 34 7.24 1.33 -9.83
C ASP A 34 6.34 0.16 -10.22
N ALA A 35 6.36 -0.93 -9.46
CA ALA A 35 5.47 -2.07 -9.70
C ALA A 35 4.00 -1.64 -9.56
N ILE A 36 3.67 -0.88 -8.52
CA ILE A 36 2.30 -0.38 -8.29
C ILE A 36 1.90 0.58 -9.43
N SER A 37 2.82 1.43 -9.85
CA SER A 37 2.55 2.39 -10.93
C SER A 37 2.27 1.72 -12.26
N SER A 38 2.78 0.51 -12.49
CA SER A 38 2.68 -0.18 -13.76
C SER A 38 1.42 -1.02 -13.93
N ILE A 39 0.65 -1.23 -12.86
CA ILE A 39 -0.56 -2.07 -12.91
C ILE A 39 -1.82 -1.23 -13.07
N THR A 40 -2.93 -1.88 -13.40
CA THR A 40 -4.22 -1.20 -13.57
C THR A 40 -5.14 -1.31 -12.36
N SER A 41 -4.97 -2.35 -11.53
CA SER A 41 -5.77 -2.48 -10.31
C SER A 41 -5.38 -1.40 -9.31
N PRO A 42 -6.35 -0.71 -8.70
CA PRO A 42 -6.02 0.32 -7.71
C PRO A 42 -5.44 -0.27 -6.44
N CYS A 43 -4.47 0.42 -5.85
CA CYS A 43 -3.77 -0.03 -4.67
C CYS A 43 -4.02 0.93 -3.51
N LEU A 44 -4.37 0.40 -2.34
CA LEU A 44 -4.58 1.18 -1.13
C LEU A 44 -3.51 0.81 -0.11
N GLU A 45 -2.77 1.80 0.35
CA GLU A 45 -1.69 1.63 1.31
C GLU A 45 -2.24 1.58 2.73
N VAL A 46 -1.83 0.57 3.52
CA VAL A 46 -2.27 0.42 4.91
C VAL A 46 -1.06 0.23 5.82
N HIS A 47 -1.07 0.94 6.94
CA HIS A 47 -0.09 0.76 8.01
C HIS A 47 -0.82 0.55 9.33
N ILE A 48 -0.39 -0.44 10.11
CA ILE A 48 -0.97 -0.74 11.41
C ILE A 48 -0.65 0.38 12.41
N SER A 49 0.61 0.82 12.44
CA SER A 49 1.01 1.92 13.31
C SER A 49 0.84 3.26 12.62
N ASN A 50 0.79 4.33 13.42
CA ASN A 50 0.76 5.68 12.87
C ASN A 50 2.18 6.07 12.47
N ILE A 51 2.49 5.99 11.17
CA ILE A 51 3.84 6.26 10.66
C ILE A 51 4.26 7.72 10.87
N LEU A 52 3.29 8.64 11.02
CA LEU A 52 3.61 10.05 11.26
C LEU A 52 4.07 10.31 12.69
N SER A 53 3.86 9.36 13.61
CA SER A 53 4.29 9.45 15.00
C SER A 53 5.59 8.71 15.27
N ARG A 54 6.20 8.14 14.26
CA ARG A 54 7.41 7.32 14.41
C ARG A 54 8.64 8.11 13.95
N GLU A 55 9.73 7.40 13.64
CA GLU A 55 10.97 8.04 13.20
C GLU A 55 10.73 8.90 11.95
N GLU A 56 11.53 9.93 11.78
CA GLU A 56 11.37 10.90 10.71
C GLU A 56 11.30 10.24 9.32
N PHE A 57 12.14 9.22 9.08
CA PHE A 57 12.16 8.55 7.77
C PHE A 57 10.86 7.82 7.46
N ARG A 58 10.02 7.49 8.48
CA ARG A 58 8.75 6.79 8.29
C ARG A 58 7.63 7.73 7.87
N LYS A 59 7.85 9.04 7.92
CA LYS A 59 6.84 10.01 7.49
C LYS A 59 6.75 10.13 5.97
N ASN A 60 7.77 9.64 5.26
CA ASN A 60 7.79 9.69 3.80
C ASN A 60 7.49 8.30 3.24
N SER A 61 6.49 8.19 2.38
CA SER A 61 6.13 6.95 1.71
C SER A 61 6.37 7.10 0.21
N TYR A 62 7.13 6.20 -0.35
CA TYR A 62 7.27 6.11 -1.80
C TYR A 62 6.02 5.56 -2.48
N LEU A 63 5.11 4.93 -1.71
CA LEU A 63 3.94 4.25 -2.26
C LEU A 63 2.71 5.14 -2.33
N SER A 64 2.63 6.20 -1.51
CA SER A 64 1.44 7.02 -1.40
C SER A 64 1.05 7.70 -2.72
N GLU A 65 2.04 8.18 -3.48
CA GLU A 65 1.77 8.86 -4.75
C GLU A 65 1.15 7.96 -5.81
N VAL A 66 1.42 6.66 -5.75
CA VAL A 66 0.92 5.69 -6.74
C VAL A 66 -0.23 4.86 -6.21
N SER A 67 -0.68 5.14 -4.98
CA SER A 67 -1.82 4.49 -4.33
C SER A 67 -3.03 5.41 -4.40
N VAL A 68 -4.23 4.84 -4.32
CA VAL A 68 -5.46 5.65 -4.32
C VAL A 68 -5.68 6.36 -2.99
N GLY A 69 -5.03 5.90 -1.94
CA GLY A 69 -5.10 6.52 -0.62
C GLY A 69 -4.26 5.77 0.39
N ILE A 70 -4.30 6.23 1.63
CA ILE A 70 -3.54 5.66 2.73
C ILE A 70 -4.40 5.60 3.99
N ILE A 71 -4.28 4.49 4.73
CA ILE A 71 -4.84 4.33 6.08
C ILE A 71 -3.68 4.02 6.99
N SER A 72 -3.54 4.78 8.07
CA SER A 72 -2.38 4.65 8.97
C SER A 72 -2.81 4.85 10.42
N GLY A 73 -2.31 3.99 11.32
CA GLY A 73 -2.46 4.20 12.74
C GLY A 73 -3.70 3.60 13.38
N LEU A 74 -4.48 2.81 12.66
CA LEU A 74 -5.73 2.24 13.16
C LEU A 74 -5.63 0.75 13.48
N GLY A 75 -4.40 0.24 13.63
CA GLY A 75 -4.17 -1.17 13.91
C GLY A 75 -4.75 -2.07 12.83
N MET A 76 -5.19 -3.24 13.22
CA MET A 76 -5.77 -4.20 12.28
C MET A 76 -7.09 -3.71 11.67
N LYS A 77 -7.77 -2.76 12.33
CA LYS A 77 -9.00 -2.16 11.82
C LYS A 77 -8.79 -1.49 10.47
N GLY A 78 -7.59 -1.03 10.20
CA GLY A 78 -7.25 -0.41 8.91
C GLY A 78 -7.53 -1.31 7.72
N TYR A 79 -7.31 -2.62 7.86
CA TYR A 79 -7.60 -3.57 6.79
C TYR A 79 -9.09 -3.70 6.51
N GLU A 80 -9.92 -3.71 7.55
CA GLU A 80 -11.37 -3.73 7.38
C GLU A 80 -11.87 -2.50 6.64
N LEU A 81 -11.34 -1.33 6.99
CA LEU A 81 -11.72 -0.08 6.36
C LEU A 81 -11.29 -0.04 4.90
N ALA A 82 -10.12 -0.60 4.60
CA ALA A 82 -9.62 -0.69 3.22
C ALA A 82 -10.54 -1.59 2.37
N ILE A 83 -10.95 -2.72 2.93
CA ILE A 83 -11.88 -3.63 2.25
C ILE A 83 -13.20 -2.92 1.99
N GLN A 84 -13.74 -2.21 2.98
CA GLN A 84 -14.98 -1.47 2.83
C GLN A 84 -14.88 -0.41 1.73
N TYR A 85 -13.74 0.25 1.62
CA TYR A 85 -13.53 1.23 0.55
C TYR A 85 -13.74 0.60 -0.82
N PHE A 86 -13.13 -0.56 -1.07
CA PHE A 86 -13.24 -1.22 -2.37
C PHE A 86 -14.64 -1.78 -2.62
N ILE A 87 -15.30 -2.29 -1.60
CA ILE A 87 -16.65 -2.85 -1.72
C ILE A 87 -17.67 -1.74 -1.99
N SER A 88 -17.49 -0.57 -1.39
CA SER A 88 -18.46 0.54 -1.44
C SER A 88 -18.34 1.41 -2.68
N LYS A 89 -17.32 1.19 -3.48
CA LYS A 89 -17.07 2.03 -4.66
C LYS A 89 -18.17 1.92 -5.69
#